data_7134e2c8cdf0b52fd21f08ce0a7c041b
#
_entry.id   7134e2c8cdf0b52fd21f08ce0a7c041b
#
_cell.length_a   1.000
_cell.length_b   1.000
_cell.length_c   1.000
_cell.angle_alpha   90.00
_cell.angle_beta   90.00
_cell.angle_gamma   90.00
#
_symmetry.space_group_name_H-M   'P 1'
#
loop_
_entity.id
_entity.type
_entity.pdbx_description
1 polymer ?
#
loop_
_entity_poly.entity_id
_entity_poly.type
_entity_poly.pdbx_seq_one_letter_code
_entity_poly.pdbx_strand_id
1 'polypeptide(L)'
;MNETVRSSPVAPPPVGEGSRLSGVLYGVGVGPGDPELLTLKAVRILQAVPVVAYPATPQGSAQARDIAAPWLVGKREIPIAMPCMLDRGPVNQAYDQAALAIAGELEAGRDVAILCEGDPLFYGSFSYLLQRLGARFPCVVIPGINSVSAAAAAAATPLITGEQRLTVIPATADDAAVRQALLTSDSVAILKPGRHRPRLLELLRETGRTGDTLYIEQASRPAERIVKRFADIPATPGPYFALFLIIRTAATDSID
;
A
#
# COMPACT_ATOMS: atom_id res chain seq x y z
N MET A 1 -29.41 -30.16 -2.62
CA MET A 1 -29.10 -29.55 -3.92
C MET A 1 -28.53 -28.18 -3.64
N ASN A 2 -27.19 -28.03 -3.65
CA ASN A 2 -26.51 -26.75 -3.47
C ASN A 2 -26.08 -26.28 -4.86
N GLU A 3 -26.77 -25.31 -5.40
CA GLU A 3 -26.31 -24.58 -6.59
C GLU A 3 -25.13 -23.70 -6.22
N THR A 4 -23.95 -24.17 -6.62
CA THR A 4 -22.71 -23.36 -6.55
C THR A 4 -22.81 -22.28 -7.63
N VAL A 5 -23.13 -21.05 -7.24
CA VAL A 5 -23.06 -19.89 -8.12
C VAL A 5 -21.58 -19.70 -8.49
N ARG A 6 -21.18 -20.19 -9.66
CA ARG A 6 -19.92 -19.84 -10.29
C ARG A 6 -20.06 -18.42 -10.83
N SER A 7 -19.55 -17.43 -10.10
CA SER A 7 -19.37 -16.10 -10.66
C SER A 7 -18.31 -16.20 -11.76
N SER A 8 -18.73 -16.12 -13.01
CA SER A 8 -17.82 -15.93 -14.14
C SER A 8 -16.93 -14.69 -13.86
N PRO A 9 -15.63 -14.73 -14.18
CA PRO A 9 -14.79 -13.54 -14.06
C PRO A 9 -15.42 -12.46 -14.93
N VAL A 10 -15.86 -11.37 -14.30
CA VAL A 10 -16.30 -10.17 -15.00
C VAL A 10 -15.11 -9.69 -15.81
N ALA A 11 -15.15 -9.97 -17.12
CA ALA A 11 -14.22 -9.34 -18.04
C ALA A 11 -14.33 -7.83 -17.85
N PRO A 12 -13.23 -7.09 -17.76
CA PRO A 12 -13.30 -5.63 -17.76
C PRO A 12 -14.07 -5.24 -19.03
N PRO A 13 -14.92 -4.20 -18.97
CA PRO A 13 -15.62 -3.73 -20.15
C PRO A 13 -14.55 -3.50 -21.24
N PRO A 14 -14.80 -3.93 -22.49
CA PRO A 14 -13.86 -3.74 -23.55
C PRO A 14 -13.52 -2.24 -23.61
N VAL A 15 -12.23 -1.93 -23.78
CA VAL A 15 -11.78 -0.59 -24.16
C VAL A 15 -12.32 -0.40 -25.61
N GLY A 16 -13.60 -0.11 -25.71
CA GLY A 16 -14.33 0.02 -26.97
C GLY A 16 -14.60 1.48 -27.24
N GLU A 17 -14.20 1.93 -28.41
CA GLU A 17 -14.63 3.15 -29.09
C GLU A 17 -16.16 3.19 -29.20
N GLY A 18 -16.81 3.69 -28.16
CA GLY A 18 -18.24 3.96 -28.14
C GLY A 18 -18.50 5.01 -27.10
N SER A 19 -19.03 6.16 -27.49
CA SER A 19 -19.27 7.39 -26.73
C SER A 19 -19.61 7.19 -25.25
N ARG A 20 -18.59 6.96 -24.42
CA ARG A 20 -18.72 7.11 -22.97
C ARG A 20 -18.85 8.60 -22.69
N LEU A 21 -19.84 8.98 -21.90
CA LEU A 21 -20.03 10.36 -21.46
C LEU A 21 -18.88 10.84 -20.55
N SER A 22 -18.08 9.92 -19.98
CA SER A 22 -16.90 10.23 -19.17
C SER A 22 -15.89 9.08 -19.21
N GLY A 23 -14.62 9.39 -18.87
CA GLY A 23 -13.56 8.41 -18.62
C GLY A 23 -13.78 7.61 -17.33
N VAL A 24 -12.98 6.55 -17.16
CA VAL A 24 -12.95 5.68 -15.97
C VAL A 24 -11.77 6.06 -15.09
N LEU A 25 -12.02 6.15 -13.78
CA LEU A 25 -11.00 6.32 -12.76
C LEU A 25 -10.50 4.95 -12.29
N TYR A 26 -9.21 4.67 -12.49
CA TYR A 26 -8.58 3.44 -12.00
C TYR A 26 -7.71 3.73 -10.79
N GLY A 27 -7.94 3.04 -9.67
CA GLY A 27 -6.95 2.95 -8.59
C GLY A 27 -6.06 1.76 -8.85
N VAL A 28 -4.78 1.97 -9.10
CA VAL A 28 -3.84 0.91 -9.51
C VAL A 28 -2.77 0.69 -8.47
N GLY A 29 -2.76 -0.50 -7.85
CA GLY A 29 -1.67 -0.94 -6.99
C GLY A 29 -0.45 -1.31 -7.82
N VAL A 30 0.66 -0.63 -7.58
CA VAL A 30 1.92 -0.88 -8.30
C VAL A 30 2.90 -1.76 -7.53
N GLY A 31 2.44 -2.35 -6.42
CA GLY A 31 3.30 -3.18 -5.59
C GLY A 31 4.23 -2.36 -4.68
N PRO A 32 5.06 -3.03 -3.84
CA PRO A 32 5.82 -2.38 -2.77
C PRO A 32 7.16 -1.80 -3.23
N GLY A 33 7.65 -2.18 -4.42
CA GLY A 33 8.95 -1.68 -4.89
C GLY A 33 9.47 -2.34 -6.16
N ASP A 34 9.44 -3.66 -6.24
CA ASP A 34 9.87 -4.42 -7.40
C ASP A 34 8.81 -4.34 -8.51
N PRO A 35 9.16 -3.87 -9.74
CA PRO A 35 8.25 -3.84 -10.88
C PRO A 35 7.68 -5.23 -11.26
N GLU A 36 8.39 -6.31 -10.99
CA GLU A 36 7.89 -7.68 -11.25
C GLU A 36 6.73 -8.07 -10.33
N LEU A 37 6.50 -7.33 -9.25
CA LEU A 37 5.37 -7.50 -8.36
C LEU A 37 4.11 -6.72 -8.79
N LEU A 38 4.12 -6.06 -9.96
CA LEU A 38 2.90 -5.57 -10.57
C LEU A 38 2.05 -6.76 -11.03
N THR A 39 0.74 -6.66 -10.79
CA THR A 39 -0.18 -7.65 -11.35
C THR A 39 -0.29 -7.49 -12.87
N LEU A 40 -0.50 -8.58 -13.61
CA LEU A 40 -0.74 -8.53 -15.06
C LEU A 40 -1.90 -7.58 -15.42
N LYS A 41 -2.90 -7.48 -14.54
CA LYS A 41 -4.02 -6.56 -14.73
C LYS A 41 -3.58 -5.11 -14.57
N ALA A 42 -2.71 -4.80 -13.61
CA ALA A 42 -2.15 -3.46 -13.44
C ALA A 42 -1.36 -3.04 -14.68
N VAL A 43 -0.47 -3.89 -15.17
CA VAL A 43 0.32 -3.63 -16.40
C VAL A 43 -0.60 -3.35 -17.59
N ARG A 44 -1.61 -4.18 -17.82
CA ARG A 44 -2.57 -3.99 -18.93
C ARG A 44 -3.32 -2.65 -18.84
N ILE A 45 -3.76 -2.26 -17.66
CA ILE A 45 -4.43 -0.96 -17.45
C ILE A 45 -3.44 0.18 -17.68
N LEU A 46 -2.24 0.09 -17.12
CA LEU A 46 -1.20 1.11 -17.31
C LEU A 46 -0.83 1.29 -18.79
N GLN A 47 -0.81 0.24 -19.57
CA GLN A 47 -0.57 0.33 -21.03
C GLN A 47 -1.73 1.04 -21.76
N ALA A 48 -2.98 0.82 -21.35
CA ALA A 48 -4.18 1.30 -22.02
C ALA A 48 -4.53 2.76 -21.71
N VAL A 49 -4.38 3.21 -20.45
CA VAL A 49 -4.81 4.55 -20.05
C VAL A 49 -3.93 5.66 -20.62
N PRO A 50 -4.50 6.79 -21.08
CA PRO A 50 -3.71 7.91 -21.59
C PRO A 50 -3.14 8.80 -20.48
N VAL A 51 -3.73 8.79 -19.28
CA VAL A 51 -3.39 9.68 -18.18
C VAL A 51 -3.07 8.88 -16.92
N VAL A 52 -2.02 9.28 -16.22
CA VAL A 52 -1.67 8.73 -14.90
C VAL A 52 -1.49 9.85 -13.89
N ALA A 53 -1.89 9.60 -12.63
CA ALA A 53 -1.63 10.50 -11.52
C ALA A 53 -1.01 9.73 -10.35
N TYR A 54 -0.18 10.40 -9.56
CA TYR A 54 0.56 9.76 -8.48
C TYR A 54 1.00 10.77 -7.42
N PRO A 55 1.09 10.37 -6.14
CA PRO A 55 1.70 11.20 -5.11
C PRO A 55 3.18 11.45 -5.40
N ALA A 56 3.61 12.69 -5.26
CA ALA A 56 5.00 13.10 -5.38
C ALA A 56 5.39 13.97 -4.18
N THR A 57 6.64 13.88 -3.73
CA THR A 57 7.19 14.81 -2.74
C THR A 57 7.33 16.21 -3.35
N PRO A 58 7.46 17.29 -2.55
CA PRO A 58 7.72 18.63 -3.08
C PRO A 58 9.00 18.72 -3.92
N GLN A 59 9.95 17.82 -3.70
CA GLN A 59 11.20 17.70 -4.46
C GLN A 59 11.05 16.84 -5.73
N GLY A 60 9.83 16.35 -6.02
CA GLY A 60 9.53 15.59 -7.23
C GLY A 60 9.77 14.07 -7.17
N SER A 61 10.20 13.53 -6.02
CA SER A 61 10.31 12.07 -5.87
C SER A 61 8.93 11.42 -5.82
N ALA A 62 8.72 10.37 -6.61
CA ALA A 62 7.42 9.71 -6.77
C ALA A 62 7.59 8.18 -6.92
N GLN A 63 7.64 7.48 -5.80
CA GLN A 63 7.93 6.06 -5.73
C GLN A 63 6.98 5.19 -6.58
N ALA A 64 5.67 5.45 -6.53
CA ALA A 64 4.70 4.71 -7.34
C ALA A 64 4.93 4.91 -8.85
N ARG A 65 5.35 6.11 -9.23
CA ARG A 65 5.73 6.46 -10.61
C ARG A 65 6.98 5.71 -11.04
N ASP A 66 7.99 5.65 -10.16
CA ASP A 66 9.27 4.99 -10.47
C ASP A 66 9.08 3.48 -10.67
N ILE A 67 8.25 2.83 -9.85
CA ILE A 67 7.91 1.41 -10.01
C ILE A 67 7.21 1.16 -11.36
N ALA A 68 6.31 2.04 -11.77
CA ALA A 68 5.54 1.89 -13.01
C ALA A 68 6.24 2.46 -14.25
N ALA A 69 7.41 3.08 -14.11
CA ALA A 69 8.09 3.85 -15.16
C ALA A 69 8.15 3.19 -16.55
N PRO A 70 8.40 1.86 -16.68
CA PRO A 70 8.45 1.20 -18.00
C PRO A 70 7.15 1.32 -18.81
N TRP A 71 6.00 1.49 -18.14
CA TRP A 71 4.68 1.53 -18.78
C TRP A 71 4.11 2.95 -18.90
N LEU A 72 4.87 4.00 -18.54
CA LEU A 72 4.39 5.39 -18.53
C LEU A 72 4.84 6.22 -19.74
N VAL A 73 5.64 5.65 -20.62
CA VAL A 73 6.17 6.37 -21.81
C VAL A 73 5.02 6.91 -22.66
N GLY A 74 5.08 8.22 -22.97
CA GLY A 74 4.09 8.90 -23.81
C GLY A 74 2.76 9.24 -23.12
N LYS A 75 2.63 8.99 -21.82
CA LYS A 75 1.41 9.32 -21.07
C LYS A 75 1.45 10.74 -20.51
N ARG A 76 0.26 11.31 -20.34
CA ARG A 76 0.10 12.53 -19.57
C ARG A 76 0.23 12.20 -18.08
N GLU A 77 1.14 12.85 -17.41
CA GLU A 77 1.40 12.64 -15.98
C GLU A 77 0.85 13.82 -15.16
N ILE A 78 0.15 13.51 -14.05
CA ILE A 78 -0.39 14.48 -13.07
C ILE A 78 0.25 14.17 -11.71
N PRO A 79 1.38 14.80 -11.36
CA PRO A 79 1.96 14.66 -10.04
C PRO A 79 1.10 15.39 -8.99
N ILE A 80 0.78 14.68 -7.91
CA ILE A 80 0.05 15.22 -6.76
C ILE A 80 1.09 15.63 -5.73
N ALA A 81 1.38 16.92 -5.64
CA ALA A 81 2.38 17.47 -4.71
C ALA A 81 1.93 17.28 -3.26
N MET A 82 2.49 16.27 -2.58
CA MET A 82 2.16 15.96 -1.20
C MET A 82 3.03 16.78 -0.24
N PRO A 83 2.44 17.65 0.59
CA PRO A 83 3.22 18.41 1.56
C PRO A 83 3.86 17.49 2.61
N CYS A 84 5.12 17.76 2.96
CA CYS A 84 5.83 17.06 4.04
C CYS A 84 5.39 17.57 5.44
N MET A 85 4.09 17.68 5.68
CA MET A 85 3.54 18.23 6.91
C MET A 85 2.68 17.21 7.66
N LEU A 86 2.65 17.35 8.99
CA LEU A 86 1.80 16.55 9.89
C LEU A 86 0.34 17.01 9.88
N ASP A 87 0.11 18.22 9.44
CA ASP A 87 -1.21 18.81 9.35
C ASP A 87 -1.98 18.21 8.16
N ARG A 88 -3.20 17.77 8.44
CA ARG A 88 -4.11 17.21 7.42
C ARG A 88 -4.70 18.29 6.49
N GLY A 89 -4.72 19.54 6.89
CA GLY A 89 -5.27 20.64 6.08
C GLY A 89 -4.60 20.75 4.71
N PRO A 90 -3.28 20.99 4.65
CA PRO A 90 -2.54 21.06 3.39
C PRO A 90 -2.61 19.76 2.55
N VAL A 91 -2.63 18.60 3.21
CA VAL A 91 -2.80 17.30 2.54
C VAL A 91 -4.16 17.21 1.85
N ASN A 92 -5.24 17.62 2.52
CA ASN A 92 -6.58 17.63 1.94
C ASN A 92 -6.67 18.60 0.75
N GLN A 93 -6.07 19.80 0.84
CA GLN A 93 -6.02 20.75 -0.27
C GLN A 93 -5.30 20.17 -1.49
N ALA A 94 -4.20 19.44 -1.29
CA ALA A 94 -3.49 18.76 -2.39
C ALA A 94 -4.39 17.75 -3.09
N TYR A 95 -5.17 16.96 -2.34
CA TYR A 95 -6.13 16.02 -2.93
C TYR A 95 -7.33 16.73 -3.58
N ASP A 96 -7.80 17.86 -3.06
CA ASP A 96 -8.87 18.65 -3.68
C ASP A 96 -8.43 19.18 -5.03
N GLN A 97 -7.22 19.76 -5.12
CA GLN A 97 -6.65 20.24 -6.38
C GLN A 97 -6.42 19.09 -7.38
N ALA A 98 -5.87 17.98 -6.91
CA ALA A 98 -5.69 16.79 -7.75
C ALA A 98 -7.02 16.26 -8.28
N ALA A 99 -8.06 16.22 -7.44
CA ALA A 99 -9.38 15.78 -7.84
C ALA A 99 -9.98 16.65 -8.95
N LEU A 100 -9.77 17.98 -8.90
CA LEU A 100 -10.20 18.91 -9.96
C LEU A 100 -9.48 18.63 -11.28
N ALA A 101 -8.15 18.47 -11.25
CA ALA A 101 -7.36 18.15 -12.44
C ALA A 101 -7.77 16.80 -13.06
N ILE A 102 -7.95 15.77 -12.23
CA ILE A 102 -8.37 14.44 -12.65
C ILE A 102 -9.78 14.46 -13.21
N ALA A 103 -10.71 15.20 -12.57
CA ALA A 103 -12.09 15.34 -13.05
C ALA A 103 -12.14 15.92 -14.47
N GLY A 104 -11.31 16.93 -14.77
CA GLY A 104 -11.23 17.50 -16.12
C GLY A 104 -10.81 16.50 -17.20
N GLU A 105 -9.90 15.55 -16.85
CA GLU A 105 -9.51 14.48 -17.77
C GLU A 105 -10.68 13.48 -17.97
N LEU A 106 -11.31 13.09 -16.87
CA LEU A 106 -12.45 12.16 -16.91
C LEU A 106 -13.66 12.74 -17.66
N GLU A 107 -13.99 14.02 -17.46
CA GLU A 107 -15.03 14.75 -18.19
C GLU A 107 -14.75 14.86 -19.70
N ALA A 108 -13.47 14.92 -20.06
CA ALA A 108 -13.04 14.89 -21.45
C ALA A 108 -13.02 13.45 -22.05
N GLY A 109 -13.58 12.46 -21.35
CA GLY A 109 -13.65 11.07 -21.79
C GLY A 109 -12.36 10.29 -21.68
N ARG A 110 -11.31 10.84 -21.03
CA ARG A 110 -10.02 10.15 -20.89
C ARG A 110 -9.97 9.35 -19.59
N ASP A 111 -9.56 8.10 -19.71
CA ASP A 111 -9.32 7.22 -18.57
C ASP A 111 -8.08 7.68 -17.77
N VAL A 112 -8.16 7.66 -16.45
CA VAL A 112 -7.09 8.07 -15.56
C VAL A 112 -6.72 6.95 -14.59
N ALA A 113 -5.44 6.57 -14.50
CA ALA A 113 -4.94 5.65 -13.49
C ALA A 113 -4.21 6.41 -12.36
N ILE A 114 -4.67 6.19 -11.13
CA ILE A 114 -4.00 6.67 -9.93
C ILE A 114 -3.05 5.58 -9.44
N LEU A 115 -1.74 5.85 -9.47
CA LEU A 115 -0.72 4.91 -9.03
C LEU A 115 -0.60 4.95 -7.51
N CYS A 116 -0.66 3.78 -6.89
CA CYS A 116 -0.55 3.62 -5.44
C CYS A 116 0.51 2.58 -5.10
N GLU A 117 1.47 2.95 -4.26
CA GLU A 117 2.41 1.99 -3.69
C GLU A 117 1.66 0.91 -2.91
N GLY A 118 2.04 -0.35 -3.09
CA GLY A 118 1.33 -1.46 -2.51
C GLY A 118 -0.06 -1.64 -3.13
N ASP A 119 -1.10 -1.56 -2.30
CA ASP A 119 -2.50 -1.70 -2.66
C ASP A 119 -3.25 -0.36 -2.50
N PRO A 120 -4.16 0.01 -3.44
CA PRO A 120 -4.86 1.30 -3.41
C PRO A 120 -5.75 1.52 -2.19
N LEU A 121 -6.30 0.45 -1.60
CA LEU A 121 -7.24 0.52 -0.48
C LEU A 121 -6.65 0.08 0.86
N PHE A 122 -5.38 -0.40 0.86
CA PHE A 122 -4.69 -0.80 2.08
C PHE A 122 -3.71 0.28 2.53
N TYR A 123 -4.16 1.24 3.34
CA TYR A 123 -3.41 2.47 3.71
C TYR A 123 -2.93 3.29 2.52
N GLY A 124 -3.59 3.10 1.38
CA GLY A 124 -3.28 3.75 0.11
C GLY A 124 -3.91 5.13 -0.03
N SER A 125 -3.24 5.99 -0.77
CA SER A 125 -3.68 7.37 -1.05
C SER A 125 -4.91 7.46 -1.96
N PHE A 126 -5.22 6.41 -2.72
CA PHE A 126 -6.39 6.36 -3.61
C PHE A 126 -7.71 6.57 -2.88
N SER A 127 -7.83 6.10 -1.63
CA SER A 127 -9.07 6.27 -0.83
C SER A 127 -9.51 7.73 -0.71
N TYR A 128 -8.58 8.68 -0.66
CA TYR A 128 -8.91 10.12 -0.62
C TYR A 128 -9.47 10.65 -1.94
N LEU A 129 -8.98 10.13 -3.07
CA LEU A 129 -9.51 10.48 -4.40
C LEU A 129 -10.81 9.76 -4.71
N LEU A 130 -10.95 8.50 -4.28
CA LEU A 130 -12.18 7.74 -4.39
C LEU A 130 -13.34 8.44 -3.68
N GLN A 131 -13.12 8.98 -2.47
CA GLN A 131 -14.12 9.75 -1.74
C GLN A 131 -14.59 11.01 -2.50
N ARG A 132 -13.70 11.66 -3.27
CA ARG A 132 -13.98 12.89 -4.00
C ARG A 132 -14.60 12.66 -5.38
N LEU A 133 -14.24 11.59 -6.04
CA LEU A 133 -14.55 11.35 -7.45
C LEU A 133 -15.50 10.17 -7.68
N GLY A 134 -15.54 9.21 -6.77
CA GLY A 134 -16.26 7.94 -6.98
C GLY A 134 -17.76 8.05 -7.15
N ALA A 135 -18.40 9.11 -6.62
CA ALA A 135 -19.82 9.38 -6.84
C ALA A 135 -20.12 10.00 -8.22
N ARG A 136 -19.11 10.56 -8.89
CA ARG A 136 -19.26 11.29 -10.17
C ARG A 136 -18.81 10.48 -11.38
N PHE A 137 -17.86 9.55 -11.20
CA PHE A 137 -17.22 8.83 -12.29
C PHE A 137 -17.19 7.33 -12.02
N PRO A 138 -17.25 6.49 -13.08
CA PRO A 138 -17.01 5.07 -12.95
C PRO A 138 -15.62 4.80 -12.36
N CYS A 139 -15.56 3.97 -11.31
CA CYS A 139 -14.32 3.63 -10.61
C CYS A 139 -14.03 2.14 -10.70
N VAL A 140 -12.77 1.80 -10.96
CA VAL A 140 -12.27 0.41 -10.93
C VAL A 140 -10.99 0.36 -10.10
N VAL A 141 -10.94 -0.55 -9.14
CA VAL A 141 -9.74 -0.76 -8.30
C VAL A 141 -9.01 -2.01 -8.76
N ILE A 142 -7.72 -1.86 -8.99
CA ILE A 142 -6.80 -2.95 -9.32
C ILE A 142 -5.94 -3.19 -8.08
N PRO A 143 -6.14 -4.30 -7.36
CA PRO A 143 -5.36 -4.58 -6.16
C PRO A 143 -3.88 -4.76 -6.48
N GLY A 144 -3.04 -4.49 -5.51
CA GLY A 144 -1.59 -4.66 -5.58
C GLY A 144 -1.05 -5.44 -4.39
N ILE A 145 0.17 -5.95 -4.52
CA ILE A 145 0.85 -6.61 -3.41
C ILE A 145 1.24 -5.55 -2.38
N ASN A 146 0.72 -5.68 -1.17
CA ASN A 146 1.04 -4.75 -0.07
C ASN A 146 2.40 -5.08 0.58
N SER A 147 2.96 -4.11 1.30
CA SER A 147 4.26 -4.24 1.95
C SER A 147 4.32 -5.32 3.05
N VAL A 148 3.19 -5.67 3.67
CA VAL A 148 3.15 -6.71 4.71
C VAL A 148 3.42 -8.08 4.09
N SER A 149 2.73 -8.40 2.99
CA SER A 149 2.95 -9.66 2.26
C SER A 149 4.35 -9.73 1.65
N ALA A 150 4.83 -8.62 1.08
CA ALA A 150 6.18 -8.57 0.49
C ALA A 150 7.27 -8.76 1.56
N ALA A 151 7.14 -8.13 2.72
CA ALA A 151 8.09 -8.26 3.81
C ALA A 151 8.11 -9.69 4.39
N ALA A 152 6.95 -10.34 4.49
CA ALA A 152 6.88 -11.73 4.93
C ALA A 152 7.57 -12.67 3.93
N ALA A 153 7.36 -12.45 2.63
CA ALA A 153 8.03 -13.20 1.57
C ALA A 153 9.54 -13.00 1.59
N ALA A 154 10.00 -11.73 1.71
CA ALA A 154 11.44 -11.41 1.82
C ALA A 154 12.10 -12.04 3.05
N ALA A 155 11.39 -12.09 4.19
CA ALA A 155 11.85 -12.73 5.41
C ALA A 155 11.75 -14.27 5.38
N ALA A 156 11.06 -14.83 4.36
CA ALA A 156 10.68 -16.25 4.27
C ALA A 156 9.98 -16.75 5.54
N THR A 157 9.04 -15.93 6.06
CA THR A 157 8.36 -16.19 7.33
C THR A 157 6.84 -16.07 7.14
N PRO A 158 6.05 -17.11 7.45
CA PRO A 158 4.60 -17.03 7.41
C PRO A 158 4.10 -15.95 8.38
N LEU A 159 3.14 -15.14 7.93
CA LEU A 159 2.51 -14.14 8.81
C LEU A 159 1.59 -14.78 9.86
N ILE A 160 0.82 -15.75 9.42
CA ILE A 160 -0.16 -16.50 10.21
C ILE A 160 -0.34 -17.88 9.63
N THR A 161 -0.74 -18.83 10.46
CA THR A 161 -1.12 -20.20 10.07
C THR A 161 -2.36 -20.63 10.84
N GLY A 162 -3.18 -21.51 10.25
CA GLY A 162 -4.36 -22.07 10.89
C GLY A 162 -5.33 -20.99 11.43
N GLU A 163 -5.59 -21.01 12.72
CA GLU A 163 -6.54 -20.11 13.40
C GLU A 163 -5.91 -18.81 13.94
N GLN A 164 -4.63 -18.59 13.67
CA GLN A 164 -3.91 -17.39 14.12
C GLN A 164 -4.50 -16.11 13.54
N ARG A 165 -4.38 -15.02 14.28
CA ARG A 165 -4.90 -13.69 13.94
C ARG A 165 -3.77 -12.71 13.65
N LEU A 166 -3.90 -11.97 12.54
CA LEU A 166 -3.02 -10.87 12.18
C LEU A 166 -3.71 -9.53 12.47
N THR A 167 -3.07 -8.68 13.26
CA THR A 167 -3.45 -7.28 13.41
C THR A 167 -2.50 -6.39 12.63
N VAL A 168 -3.05 -5.51 11.79
CA VAL A 168 -2.27 -4.49 11.08
C VAL A 168 -2.59 -3.12 11.67
N ILE A 169 -1.57 -2.39 12.10
CA ILE A 169 -1.72 -1.10 12.78
C ILE A 169 -0.69 -0.08 12.25
N PRO A 170 -1.04 1.21 12.10
CA PRO A 170 -0.07 2.22 11.75
C PRO A 170 0.76 2.62 12.98
N ALA A 171 2.02 2.94 12.78
CA ALA A 171 2.90 3.40 13.86
C ALA A 171 2.46 4.72 14.52
N THR A 172 1.49 5.42 13.94
CA THR A 172 0.88 6.63 14.50
C THR A 172 -0.24 6.34 15.50
N ALA A 173 -0.65 5.08 15.67
CA ALA A 173 -1.59 4.68 16.71
C ALA A 173 -1.02 4.99 18.09
N ASP A 174 -1.88 5.22 19.06
CA ASP A 174 -1.46 5.48 20.46
C ASP A 174 -0.85 4.24 21.11
N ASP A 175 -0.16 4.44 22.23
CA ASP A 175 0.55 3.38 22.94
C ASP A 175 -0.39 2.29 23.45
N ALA A 176 -1.59 2.65 23.85
CA ALA A 176 -2.57 1.69 24.35
C ALA A 176 -3.03 0.73 23.25
N ALA A 177 -3.33 1.26 22.06
CA ALA A 177 -3.73 0.47 20.91
C ALA A 177 -2.60 -0.44 20.42
N VAL A 178 -1.35 0.07 20.36
CA VAL A 178 -0.18 -0.73 19.97
C VAL A 178 0.07 -1.84 20.99
N ARG A 179 0.05 -1.51 22.30
CA ARG A 179 0.24 -2.48 23.39
C ARG A 179 -0.84 -3.56 23.36
N GLN A 180 -2.09 -3.18 23.15
CA GLN A 180 -3.18 -4.13 23.05
C GLN A 180 -2.99 -5.08 21.86
N ALA A 181 -2.65 -4.55 20.67
CA ALA A 181 -2.38 -5.39 19.50
C ALA A 181 -1.26 -6.41 19.78
N LEU A 182 -0.14 -5.96 20.39
CA LEU A 182 0.99 -6.81 20.75
C LEU A 182 0.65 -7.92 21.75
N LEU A 183 -0.24 -7.65 22.70
CA LEU A 183 -0.63 -8.61 23.73
C LEU A 183 -1.69 -9.61 23.26
N THR A 184 -2.61 -9.20 22.38
CA THR A 184 -3.80 -9.99 22.06
C THR A 184 -3.77 -10.68 20.70
N SER A 185 -2.82 -10.32 19.82
CA SER A 185 -2.72 -10.91 18.49
C SER A 185 -1.54 -11.88 18.38
N ASP A 186 -1.72 -12.91 17.57
CA ASP A 186 -0.63 -13.86 17.27
C ASP A 186 0.44 -13.19 16.45
N SER A 187 0.04 -12.46 15.42
CA SER A 187 0.94 -11.63 14.61
C SER A 187 0.48 -10.19 14.53
N VAL A 188 1.44 -9.27 14.50
CA VAL A 188 1.19 -7.84 14.35
C VAL A 188 2.10 -7.27 13.28
N ALA A 189 1.53 -6.54 12.32
CA ALA A 189 2.28 -5.74 11.37
C ALA A 189 2.13 -4.24 11.74
N ILE A 190 3.24 -3.58 12.09
CA ILE A 190 3.24 -2.15 12.40
C ILE A 190 3.83 -1.40 11.21
N LEU A 191 3.00 -0.60 10.54
CA LEU A 191 3.34 0.10 9.31
C LEU A 191 3.91 1.49 9.56
N LYS A 192 4.88 1.89 8.72
CA LYS A 192 5.43 3.26 8.67
C LYS A 192 6.03 3.71 10.00
N PRO A 193 6.90 2.90 10.63
CA PRO A 193 7.48 3.21 11.93
C PRO A 193 8.30 4.52 11.91
N GLY A 194 9.11 4.76 10.88
CA GLY A 194 9.84 6.00 10.68
C GLY A 194 10.36 6.63 11.98
N ARG A 195 9.90 7.86 12.26
CA ARG A 195 10.24 8.59 13.49
C ARG A 195 9.73 7.93 14.78
N HIS A 196 8.74 7.04 14.69
CA HIS A 196 8.15 6.36 15.85
C HIS A 196 8.93 5.10 16.27
N ARG A 197 9.97 4.71 15.49
CA ARG A 197 10.76 3.50 15.77
C ARG A 197 11.27 3.42 17.23
N PRO A 198 11.87 4.47 17.84
CA PRO A 198 12.34 4.39 19.23
C PRO A 198 11.22 4.02 20.21
N ARG A 199 10.07 4.69 20.12
CA ARG A 199 8.89 4.42 20.93
C ARG A 199 8.40 2.97 20.78
N LEU A 200 8.33 2.48 19.55
CA LEU A 200 7.87 1.12 19.25
C LEU A 200 8.81 0.06 19.83
N LEU A 201 10.12 0.30 19.82
CA LEU A 201 11.10 -0.60 20.43
C LEU A 201 10.90 -0.72 21.95
N GLU A 202 10.48 0.36 22.63
CA GLU A 202 10.13 0.34 24.06
C GLU A 202 8.88 -0.50 24.29
N LEU A 203 7.81 -0.28 23.53
CA LEU A 203 6.58 -1.06 23.62
C LEU A 203 6.81 -2.56 23.37
N LEU A 204 7.69 -2.91 22.42
CA LEU A 204 8.07 -4.30 22.16
C LEU A 204 8.83 -4.93 23.33
N ARG A 205 9.67 -4.16 24.05
CA ARG A 205 10.33 -4.64 25.29
C ARG A 205 9.32 -4.82 26.43
N GLU A 206 8.47 -3.82 26.66
CA GLU A 206 7.44 -3.85 27.72
C GLU A 206 6.48 -5.04 27.56
N THR A 207 6.13 -5.38 26.33
CA THR A 207 5.18 -6.46 26.02
C THR A 207 5.84 -7.83 25.86
N GLY A 208 7.18 -7.92 26.00
CA GLY A 208 7.92 -9.17 25.86
C GLY A 208 7.98 -9.73 24.45
N ARG A 209 7.70 -8.90 23.40
CA ARG A 209 7.61 -9.34 21.99
C ARG A 209 8.92 -9.15 21.22
N THR A 210 10.04 -8.95 21.89
CA THR A 210 11.34 -8.74 21.23
C THR A 210 11.84 -9.95 20.45
N GLY A 211 11.59 -11.16 20.97
CA GLY A 211 12.00 -12.40 20.31
C GLY A 211 11.23 -12.73 19.04
N ASP A 212 10.02 -12.19 18.92
CA ASP A 212 9.11 -12.40 17.79
C ASP A 212 9.27 -11.34 16.68
N THR A 213 10.14 -10.34 16.88
CA THR A 213 10.18 -9.14 16.06
C THR A 213 11.18 -9.24 14.91
N LEU A 214 10.67 -9.00 13.71
CA LEU A 214 11.44 -8.70 12.50
C LEU A 214 11.25 -7.21 12.16
N TYR A 215 12.32 -6.55 11.71
CA TYR A 215 12.25 -5.19 11.21
C TYR A 215 12.71 -5.16 9.76
N ILE A 216 11.87 -4.66 8.87
CA ILE A 216 12.13 -4.65 7.44
C ILE A 216 12.08 -3.21 6.92
N GLU A 217 13.13 -2.81 6.22
CA GLU A 217 13.22 -1.55 5.49
C GLU A 217 13.14 -1.82 4.00
N GLN A 218 12.39 -1.01 3.28
CA GLN A 218 12.30 -0.98 1.82
C GLN A 218 12.05 -2.36 1.17
N ALA A 219 11.08 -3.11 1.72
CA ALA A 219 10.71 -4.43 1.22
C ALA A 219 10.54 -4.46 -0.31
N SER A 220 11.14 -5.45 -0.97
CA SER A 220 11.21 -5.67 -2.42
C SER A 220 11.91 -4.56 -3.24
N ARG A 221 12.69 -3.69 -2.60
CA ARG A 221 13.46 -2.64 -3.29
C ARG A 221 14.95 -2.96 -3.30
N PRO A 222 15.77 -2.34 -4.17
CA PRO A 222 17.22 -2.59 -4.20
C PRO A 222 17.94 -2.32 -2.87
N ALA A 223 17.39 -1.44 -2.03
CA ALA A 223 17.91 -1.14 -0.70
C ALA A 223 17.20 -1.90 0.43
N GLU A 224 16.56 -3.04 0.11
CA GLU A 224 15.91 -3.89 1.11
C GLU A 224 16.88 -4.30 2.21
N ARG A 225 16.43 -4.17 3.45
CA ARG A 225 17.18 -4.60 4.64
C ARG A 225 16.25 -5.32 5.60
N ILE A 226 16.62 -6.53 5.99
CA ILE A 226 15.88 -7.35 6.95
C ILE A 226 16.73 -7.50 8.21
N VAL A 227 16.21 -7.05 9.35
CA VAL A 227 16.86 -7.18 10.65
C VAL A 227 16.09 -8.22 11.45
N LYS A 228 16.69 -9.38 11.67
CA LYS A 228 16.07 -10.53 12.37
C LYS A 228 16.33 -10.54 13.88
N ARG A 229 17.40 -9.89 14.34
CA ARG A 229 17.72 -9.80 15.77
C ARG A 229 17.28 -8.44 16.30
N PHE A 230 16.44 -8.44 17.31
CA PHE A 230 15.92 -7.21 17.91
C PHE A 230 17.02 -6.25 18.38
N ALA A 231 18.14 -6.80 18.91
CA ALA A 231 19.27 -6.00 19.38
C ALA A 231 19.99 -5.22 18.26
N ASP A 232 19.84 -5.66 17.00
CA ASP A 232 20.51 -5.04 15.85
C ASP A 232 19.64 -3.96 15.20
N ILE A 233 18.40 -3.75 15.71
CA ILE A 233 17.51 -2.69 15.22
C ILE A 233 17.99 -1.36 15.81
N PRO A 234 18.34 -0.35 14.97
CA PRO A 234 18.79 0.94 15.46
C PRO A 234 17.74 1.64 16.33
N ALA A 235 18.15 2.16 17.47
CA ALA A 235 17.27 2.86 18.40
C ALA A 235 16.85 4.27 17.95
N THR A 236 17.48 4.80 16.90
CA THR A 236 17.15 6.11 16.30
C THR A 236 15.96 6.03 15.35
N PRO A 237 15.36 7.16 14.93
CA PRO A 237 14.36 7.19 13.86
C PRO A 237 14.81 6.46 12.60
N GLY A 238 13.88 5.79 11.92
CA GLY A 238 14.13 5.01 10.71
C GLY A 238 13.53 5.62 9.44
N PRO A 239 13.70 4.95 8.29
CA PRO A 239 13.07 5.38 7.04
C PRO A 239 11.55 5.24 7.09
N TYR A 240 10.87 6.00 6.24
CA TYR A 240 9.41 5.95 6.11
C TYR A 240 8.94 4.58 5.58
N PHE A 241 9.62 4.07 4.54
CA PHE A 241 9.32 2.76 3.95
C PHE A 241 9.96 1.64 4.77
N ALA A 242 9.37 1.40 5.93
CA ALA A 242 9.73 0.32 6.83
C ALA A 242 8.50 -0.24 7.51
N LEU A 243 8.62 -1.42 8.08
CA LEU A 243 7.60 -2.02 8.93
C LEU A 243 8.24 -2.98 9.94
N PHE A 244 7.50 -3.20 11.03
CA PHE A 244 7.76 -4.32 11.92
C PHE A 244 6.79 -5.45 11.61
N LEU A 245 7.29 -6.68 11.58
CA LEU A 245 6.51 -7.90 11.67
C LEU A 245 6.82 -8.56 13.00
N ILE A 246 5.82 -8.68 13.85
CA ILE A 246 5.90 -9.34 15.15
C ILE A 246 5.10 -10.63 14.99
N ILE A 247 5.79 -11.76 14.93
CA ILE A 247 5.19 -13.05 14.57
C ILE A 247 5.47 -14.02 15.71
N ARG A 248 4.41 -14.40 16.43
CA ARG A 248 4.55 -15.43 17.46
C ARG A 248 4.88 -16.76 16.79
N THR A 249 6.10 -17.19 16.97
CA THR A 249 6.47 -18.57 16.59
C THR A 249 5.59 -19.49 17.44
N ALA A 250 4.71 -20.26 16.81
CA ALA A 250 4.08 -21.37 17.50
C ALA A 250 5.22 -22.18 18.12
N ALA A 251 5.12 -22.51 19.41
CA ALA A 251 5.94 -23.57 19.96
C ALA A 251 5.77 -24.73 18.97
N THR A 252 6.88 -25.25 18.45
CA THR A 252 6.88 -26.39 17.53
C THR A 252 6.11 -27.51 18.22
N ASP A 253 4.79 -27.56 17.97
CA ASP A 253 4.06 -28.79 18.17
C ASP A 253 4.70 -29.76 17.17
N SER A 254 5.46 -30.69 17.72
CA SER A 254 5.98 -31.82 16.99
C SER A 254 4.83 -32.41 16.19
N ILE A 255 4.96 -32.32 14.86
CA ILE A 255 4.08 -33.05 13.95
C ILE A 255 4.45 -34.52 14.18
N ASP A 256 3.68 -35.22 15.03
CA ASP A 256 3.66 -36.67 15.14
C ASP A 256 2.90 -37.28 13.94
#